data_9032df42dd511ba489d34c1d2108b462
#
_entry.id   9032df42dd511ba489d34c1d2108b462
#
_cell.length_a   1.000
_cell.length_b   1.000
_cell.length_c   1.000
_cell.angle_alpha   90.00
_cell.angle_beta   90.00
_cell.angle_gamma   90.00
#
_symmetry.space_group_name_H-M   'P 1'
#
loop_
_entity.id
_entity.type
_entity.pdbx_description
1 polymer ?
#
loop_
_entity_poly.entity_id
_entity_poly.type
_entity_poly.pdbx_seq_one_letter_code
_entity_poly.pdbx_strand_id
1 'polypeptide(L)'
;MDGTLLRPDHTPSQRTIDTVRAMRDAGVFFSLASGRPPKAMMQMIETFGIDVPVAGFNGGTLINPDGSVLLAHHLPAEAALVTLALFSGQPGVEVWLFADGEWLRRDPPGPMVAVEAAGLGYGPLVVESFEPYLDRVDKIVAASRNAELLVELEAQLQPKVQGLAHVSRSQPIYLDVTAMQANKGDALKALAAHLGVPLEQTAAIGDGGNDPAMFHVAGLSIAMGQAEEAVKRQASVVTGSNVEDGAAQALERFILAAR
;
A
#
# COMPACT_ATOMS: atom_id res chain seq x y z
N MET A 1 -2.24 3.99 5.49
CA MET A 1 -2.67 5.35 5.07
C MET A 1 -4.19 5.42 5.10
N ASP A 2 -4.91 4.78 4.17
CA ASP A 2 -6.36 4.58 4.28
C ASP A 2 -6.67 3.78 5.54
N GLY A 3 -7.77 4.08 6.22
CA GLY A 3 -8.14 3.43 7.49
C GLY A 3 -7.25 3.79 8.69
N THR A 4 -6.13 4.48 8.48
CA THR A 4 -5.18 4.84 9.54
C THR A 4 -5.08 6.36 9.70
N LEU A 5 -4.41 7.05 8.76
CA LEU A 5 -4.26 8.51 8.76
C LEU A 5 -5.47 9.23 8.16
N LEU A 6 -6.12 8.56 7.20
CA LEU A 6 -7.26 9.11 6.48
C LEU A 6 -8.57 8.62 7.09
N ARG A 7 -9.54 9.53 7.17
CA ARG A 7 -10.92 9.24 7.52
C ARG A 7 -11.63 8.48 6.39
N PRO A 8 -12.87 8.01 6.58
CA PRO A 8 -13.62 7.30 5.53
C PRO A 8 -13.86 8.10 4.25
N ASP A 9 -13.76 9.43 4.31
CA ASP A 9 -13.83 10.34 3.16
C ASP A 9 -12.50 10.51 2.43
N HIS A 10 -11.48 9.72 2.79
CA HIS A 10 -10.11 9.75 2.28
C HIS A 10 -9.36 11.07 2.54
N THR A 11 -9.79 11.87 3.51
CA THR A 11 -9.10 13.08 3.92
C THR A 11 -8.44 12.93 5.30
N PRO A 12 -7.28 13.57 5.55
CA PRO A 12 -6.72 13.66 6.90
C PRO A 12 -7.43 14.75 7.70
N SER A 13 -7.52 14.58 9.01
CA SER A 13 -7.97 15.67 9.87
C SER A 13 -6.88 16.73 10.06
N GLN A 14 -7.29 17.94 10.43
CA GLN A 14 -6.33 19.00 10.77
C GLN A 14 -5.43 18.57 11.94
N ARG A 15 -5.97 17.90 12.96
CA ARG A 15 -5.20 17.36 14.09
C ARG A 15 -4.12 16.39 13.62
N THR A 16 -4.43 15.47 12.68
CA THR A 16 -3.44 14.54 12.14
C THR A 16 -2.33 15.28 11.40
N ILE A 17 -2.66 16.30 10.59
CA ILE A 17 -1.67 17.14 9.90
C ILE A 17 -0.77 17.87 10.90
N ASP A 18 -1.36 18.50 11.91
CA ASP A 18 -0.59 19.28 12.91
C ASP A 18 0.29 18.36 13.76
N THR A 19 -0.19 17.17 14.11
CA THR A 19 0.59 16.17 14.84
C THR A 19 1.80 15.69 14.03
N VAL A 20 1.63 15.42 12.72
CA VAL A 20 2.76 15.03 11.85
C VAL A 20 3.78 16.16 11.75
N ARG A 21 3.35 17.42 11.67
CA ARG A 21 4.26 18.57 11.72
C ARG A 21 5.05 18.63 13.03
N ALA A 22 4.36 18.47 14.17
CA ALA A 22 5.01 18.44 15.48
C ALA A 22 6.04 17.30 15.59
N MET A 23 5.79 16.13 14.97
CA MET A 23 6.76 15.03 14.87
C MET A 23 8.04 15.48 14.17
N ARG A 24 7.91 16.11 13.00
CA ARG A 24 9.05 16.62 12.23
C ARG A 24 9.82 17.68 13.02
N ASP A 25 9.12 18.63 13.64
CA ASP A 25 9.75 19.71 14.44
C ASP A 25 10.49 19.14 15.66
N ALA A 26 10.05 17.97 16.17
CA ALA A 26 10.75 17.21 17.20
C ALA A 26 11.90 16.33 16.63
N GLY A 27 12.20 16.37 15.33
CA GLY A 27 13.26 15.60 14.69
C GLY A 27 12.91 14.10 14.54
N VAL A 28 11.63 13.77 14.43
CA VAL A 28 11.15 12.40 14.15
C VAL A 28 10.83 12.27 12.66
N PHE A 29 11.44 11.33 11.98
CA PHE A 29 11.09 11.01 10.60
C PHE A 29 9.69 10.40 10.54
N PHE A 30 8.86 10.92 9.65
CA PHE A 30 7.53 10.43 9.39
C PHE A 30 7.41 9.99 7.93
N SER A 31 7.04 8.74 7.71
CA SER A 31 6.92 8.15 6.38
C SER A 31 5.59 7.41 6.21
N LEU A 32 5.23 7.09 4.96
CA LEU A 32 4.03 6.35 4.60
C LEU A 32 4.39 4.99 4.00
N ALA A 33 3.63 3.95 4.38
CA ALA A 33 3.61 2.66 3.70
C ALA A 33 2.17 2.32 3.30
N SER A 34 1.90 2.22 1.99
CA SER A 34 0.55 2.06 1.44
C SER A 34 0.49 1.03 0.32
N GLY A 35 -0.67 0.40 0.15
CA GLY A 35 -0.98 -0.40 -1.05
C GLY A 35 -1.24 0.45 -2.30
N ARG A 36 -1.39 1.77 -2.15
CA ARG A 36 -1.59 2.70 -3.27
C ARG A 36 -0.37 2.78 -4.18
N PRO A 37 -0.59 3.07 -5.48
CA PRO A 37 0.51 3.45 -6.36
C PRO A 37 1.24 4.69 -5.85
N PRO A 38 2.57 4.81 -6.04
CA PRO A 38 3.34 5.99 -5.64
C PRO A 38 2.75 7.31 -6.12
N LYS A 39 2.29 7.38 -7.37
CA LYS A 39 1.65 8.56 -7.98
C LYS A 39 0.43 9.06 -7.18
N ALA A 40 -0.37 8.15 -6.62
CA ALA A 40 -1.54 8.48 -5.79
C ALA A 40 -1.15 8.91 -4.35
N MET A 41 0.11 8.82 -3.98
CA MET A 41 0.60 9.24 -2.66
C MET A 41 1.14 10.67 -2.65
N MET A 42 1.45 11.25 -3.83
CA MET A 42 2.11 12.55 -3.94
C MET A 42 1.36 13.66 -3.22
N GLN A 43 0.03 13.71 -3.32
CA GLN A 43 -0.78 14.69 -2.62
C GLN A 43 -0.64 14.57 -1.09
N MET A 44 -0.51 13.36 -0.56
CA MET A 44 -0.34 13.14 0.88
C MET A 44 1.08 13.49 1.34
N ILE A 45 2.08 13.24 0.51
CA ILE A 45 3.46 13.70 0.76
C ILE A 45 3.47 15.22 0.96
N GLU A 46 2.84 15.95 0.04
CA GLU A 46 2.73 17.41 0.13
C GLU A 46 1.90 17.86 1.34
N THR A 47 0.71 17.26 1.55
CA THR A 47 -0.20 17.63 2.65
C THR A 47 0.45 17.50 4.03
N PHE A 48 1.18 16.42 4.25
CA PHE A 48 1.88 16.17 5.51
C PHE A 48 3.28 16.79 5.57
N GLY A 49 3.79 17.32 4.45
CA GLY A 49 5.15 17.88 4.37
C GLY A 49 6.22 16.82 4.60
N ILE A 50 6.04 15.63 4.03
CA ILE A 50 6.97 14.51 4.17
C ILE A 50 8.24 14.81 3.36
N ASP A 51 9.39 14.75 4.01
CA ASP A 51 10.72 15.05 3.45
C ASP A 51 11.64 13.82 3.37
N VAL A 52 11.11 12.65 3.64
CA VAL A 52 11.79 11.35 3.58
C VAL A 52 11.08 10.42 2.57
N PRO A 53 11.74 9.35 2.08
CA PRO A 53 11.10 8.42 1.17
C PRO A 53 9.84 7.77 1.75
N VAL A 54 8.90 7.39 0.88
CA VAL A 54 7.67 6.66 1.20
C VAL A 54 7.57 5.39 0.38
N ALA A 55 6.75 4.44 0.83
CA ALA A 55 6.58 3.13 0.22
C ALA A 55 5.16 2.96 -0.38
N GLY A 56 5.08 2.83 -1.69
CA GLY A 56 3.90 2.44 -2.44
C GLY A 56 3.84 0.95 -2.74
N PHE A 57 2.72 0.46 -3.28
CA PHE A 57 2.48 -0.94 -3.63
C PHE A 57 2.84 -1.92 -2.50
N ASN A 58 2.46 -1.58 -1.24
CA ASN A 58 2.84 -2.32 -0.03
C ASN A 58 4.35 -2.45 0.21
N GLY A 59 5.16 -1.56 -0.34
CA GLY A 59 6.62 -1.61 -0.23
C GLY A 59 7.31 -2.14 -1.49
N GLY A 60 6.55 -2.45 -2.54
CA GLY A 60 7.13 -2.83 -3.83
C GLY A 60 7.95 -1.69 -4.44
N THR A 61 7.55 -0.44 -4.22
CA THR A 61 8.26 0.73 -4.74
C THR A 61 8.44 1.79 -3.66
N LEU A 62 9.69 2.19 -3.43
CA LEU A 62 10.04 3.32 -2.58
C LEU A 62 10.33 4.53 -3.46
N ILE A 63 9.72 5.67 -3.16
CA ILE A 63 9.95 6.93 -3.86
C ILE A 63 10.42 8.02 -2.89
N ASN A 64 11.24 8.90 -3.41
CA ASN A 64 11.59 10.16 -2.74
C ASN A 64 10.40 11.13 -2.75
N PRO A 65 10.40 12.18 -1.92
CA PRO A 65 9.34 13.19 -1.89
C PRO A 65 9.12 13.92 -3.23
N ASP A 66 10.12 13.97 -4.11
CA ASP A 66 10.03 14.53 -5.45
C ASP A 66 9.41 13.57 -6.49
N GLY A 67 9.05 12.35 -6.07
CA GLY A 67 8.49 11.30 -6.93
C GLY A 67 9.52 10.42 -7.63
N SER A 68 10.82 10.71 -7.50
CA SER A 68 11.87 9.85 -8.08
C SER A 68 11.93 8.50 -7.36
N VAL A 69 12.14 7.41 -8.12
CA VAL A 69 12.20 6.06 -7.58
C VAL A 69 13.54 5.84 -6.86
N LEU A 70 13.48 5.49 -5.59
CA LEU A 70 14.64 5.11 -4.77
C LEU A 70 14.92 3.60 -4.90
N LEU A 71 13.88 2.78 -4.88
CA LEU A 71 13.95 1.33 -4.98
C LEU A 71 12.65 0.81 -5.59
N ALA A 72 12.74 -0.16 -6.52
CA ALA A 72 11.58 -0.88 -7.02
C ALA A 72 11.86 -2.39 -7.07
N HIS A 73 10.88 -3.17 -6.63
CA HIS A 73 10.84 -4.62 -6.75
C HIS A 73 9.77 -4.98 -7.77
N HIS A 74 10.20 -5.31 -8.98
CA HIS A 74 9.27 -5.67 -10.04
C HIS A 74 8.88 -7.15 -9.97
N LEU A 75 7.65 -7.42 -10.36
CA LEU A 75 7.13 -8.78 -10.53
C LEU A 75 7.93 -9.48 -11.64
N PRO A 76 8.48 -10.68 -11.42
CA PRO A 76 9.15 -11.43 -12.47
C PRO A 76 8.27 -11.61 -13.70
N ALA A 77 8.82 -11.43 -14.90
CA ALA A 77 8.06 -11.51 -16.16
C ALA A 77 7.31 -12.85 -16.32
N GLU A 78 7.90 -13.95 -15.85
CA GLU A 78 7.25 -15.27 -15.80
C GLU A 78 5.96 -15.24 -14.96
N ALA A 79 6.01 -14.66 -13.75
CA ALA A 79 4.85 -14.54 -12.88
C ALA A 79 3.80 -13.58 -13.48
N ALA A 80 4.24 -12.49 -14.11
CA ALA A 80 3.35 -11.57 -14.81
C ALA A 80 2.60 -12.26 -15.95
N LEU A 81 3.29 -13.03 -16.79
CA LEU A 81 2.68 -13.77 -17.89
C LEU A 81 1.66 -14.80 -17.40
N VAL A 82 1.99 -15.59 -16.37
CA VAL A 82 1.08 -16.58 -15.79
C VAL A 82 -0.16 -15.90 -15.21
N THR A 83 0.03 -14.76 -14.53
CA THR A 83 -1.06 -13.97 -13.95
C THR A 83 -1.98 -13.41 -15.03
N LEU A 84 -1.42 -12.76 -16.03
CA LEU A 84 -2.17 -12.18 -17.15
C LEU A 84 -2.92 -13.26 -17.94
N ALA A 85 -2.32 -14.42 -18.16
CA ALA A 85 -2.96 -15.55 -18.85
C ALA A 85 -4.17 -16.07 -18.07
N LEU A 86 -4.12 -16.11 -16.73
CA LEU A 86 -5.23 -16.54 -15.90
C LEU A 86 -6.36 -15.51 -15.82
N PHE A 87 -6.02 -14.23 -15.71
CA PHE A 87 -7.01 -13.16 -15.50
C PHE A 87 -7.66 -12.69 -16.79
N SER A 88 -6.92 -12.69 -17.91
CA SER A 88 -7.43 -12.25 -19.21
C SER A 88 -8.55 -13.16 -19.72
N GLY A 89 -9.62 -12.54 -20.20
CA GLY A 89 -10.76 -13.29 -20.73
C GLY A 89 -11.71 -13.86 -19.68
N GLN A 90 -11.49 -13.62 -18.39
CA GLN A 90 -12.43 -13.99 -17.33
C GLN A 90 -13.65 -13.04 -17.37
N PRO A 91 -14.88 -13.55 -17.58
CA PRO A 91 -16.07 -12.70 -17.61
C PRO A 91 -16.24 -11.92 -16.28
N GLY A 92 -16.41 -10.61 -16.36
CA GLY A 92 -16.61 -9.75 -15.19
C GLY A 92 -15.35 -9.40 -14.42
N VAL A 93 -14.16 -9.69 -14.96
CA VAL A 93 -12.87 -9.26 -14.43
C VAL A 93 -12.27 -8.18 -15.32
N GLU A 94 -11.90 -7.06 -14.71
CA GLU A 94 -11.07 -6.01 -15.33
C GLU A 94 -9.62 -6.24 -14.91
N VAL A 95 -8.71 -6.29 -15.88
CA VAL A 95 -7.28 -6.52 -15.63
C VAL A 95 -6.51 -5.23 -15.79
N TRP A 96 -5.81 -4.84 -14.74
CA TRP A 96 -4.99 -3.64 -14.69
C TRP A 96 -3.53 -4.01 -14.42
N LEU A 97 -2.62 -3.28 -15.03
CA LEU A 97 -1.19 -3.40 -14.82
C LEU A 97 -0.62 -2.04 -14.42
N PHE A 98 0.21 -2.05 -13.38
CA PHE A 98 0.97 -0.87 -12.96
C PHE A 98 2.44 -1.09 -13.30
N ALA A 99 3.00 -0.17 -14.06
CA ALA A 99 4.41 -0.15 -14.46
C ALA A 99 4.84 1.29 -14.77
N ASP A 100 6.10 1.63 -14.52
CA ASP A 100 6.67 2.96 -14.78
C ASP A 100 5.87 4.11 -14.13
N GLY A 101 5.24 3.87 -12.98
CA GLY A 101 4.39 4.84 -12.29
C GLY A 101 3.01 5.06 -12.94
N GLU A 102 2.69 4.34 -14.02
CA GLU A 102 1.43 4.45 -14.73
C GLU A 102 0.50 3.28 -14.44
N TRP A 103 -0.80 3.54 -14.50
CA TRP A 103 -1.86 2.54 -14.48
C TRP A 103 -2.31 2.25 -15.91
N LEU A 104 -2.14 1.00 -16.34
CA LEU A 104 -2.35 0.53 -17.71
C LEU A 104 -3.54 -0.43 -17.79
N ARG A 105 -4.31 -0.35 -18.86
CA ARG A 105 -5.35 -1.32 -19.22
C ARG A 105 -5.40 -1.56 -20.72
N ARG A 106 -5.95 -2.70 -21.13
CA ARG A 106 -6.15 -3.05 -22.55
C ARG A 106 -7.61 -2.93 -22.99
N ASP A 107 -8.50 -3.42 -22.16
CA ASP A 107 -9.92 -3.54 -22.49
C ASP A 107 -10.67 -2.19 -22.31
N PRO A 108 -11.86 -2.03 -22.93
CA PRO A 108 -12.72 -0.89 -22.64
C PRO A 108 -12.97 -0.74 -21.13
N PRO A 109 -13.17 0.50 -20.61
CA PRO A 109 -13.36 0.71 -19.19
C PRO A 109 -14.64 0.03 -18.71
N GLY A 110 -14.48 -0.83 -17.74
CA GLY A 110 -15.59 -1.38 -16.97
C GLY A 110 -15.95 -0.49 -15.77
N PRO A 111 -16.95 -0.90 -14.98
CA PRO A 111 -17.43 -0.11 -13.83
C PRO A 111 -16.40 0.06 -12.71
N MET A 112 -15.36 -0.79 -12.64
CA MET A 112 -14.35 -0.72 -11.60
C MET A 112 -13.33 0.39 -11.84
N VAL A 113 -13.04 0.73 -13.11
CA VAL A 113 -12.14 1.84 -13.46
C VAL A 113 -12.60 3.16 -12.84
N ALA A 114 -13.91 3.48 -12.90
CA ALA A 114 -14.42 4.73 -12.34
C ALA A 114 -14.27 4.81 -10.81
N VAL A 115 -14.43 3.66 -10.12
CA VAL A 115 -14.27 3.55 -8.67
C VAL A 115 -12.82 3.80 -8.30
N GLU A 116 -11.89 3.12 -8.96
CA GLU A 116 -10.46 3.22 -8.66
C GLU A 116 -9.91 4.62 -9.04
N ALA A 117 -10.32 5.16 -10.20
CA ALA A 117 -9.89 6.49 -10.63
C ALA A 117 -10.30 7.60 -9.64
N ALA A 118 -11.49 7.49 -9.04
CA ALA A 118 -11.91 8.40 -7.99
C ALA A 118 -11.02 8.30 -6.72
N GLY A 119 -10.60 7.08 -6.36
CA GLY A 119 -9.71 6.84 -5.22
C GLY A 119 -8.25 7.24 -5.45
N LEU A 120 -7.75 7.07 -6.68
CA LEU A 120 -6.36 7.39 -7.04
C LEU A 120 -6.16 8.85 -7.45
N GLY A 121 -7.22 9.54 -7.91
CA GLY A 121 -7.16 10.90 -8.44
C GLY A 121 -6.68 10.98 -9.91
N TYR A 122 -6.51 9.85 -10.59
CA TYR A 122 -6.16 9.75 -12.02
C TYR A 122 -6.71 8.47 -12.64
N GLY A 123 -6.83 8.44 -13.97
CA GLY A 123 -7.33 7.29 -14.72
C GLY A 123 -6.22 6.49 -15.41
N PRO A 124 -6.56 5.29 -15.92
CA PRO A 124 -5.60 4.43 -16.61
C PRO A 124 -5.31 4.93 -18.03
N LEU A 125 -4.10 4.63 -18.51
CA LEU A 125 -3.73 4.69 -19.91
C LEU A 125 -4.21 3.42 -20.63
N VAL A 126 -4.73 3.60 -21.85
CA VAL A 126 -5.11 2.49 -22.72
C VAL A 126 -3.90 2.10 -23.54
N VAL A 127 -3.54 0.81 -23.49
CA VAL A 127 -2.43 0.23 -24.28
C VAL A 127 -2.93 -0.93 -25.13
N GLU A 128 -2.28 -1.17 -26.27
CA GLU A 128 -2.62 -2.29 -27.16
C GLU A 128 -2.15 -3.63 -26.56
N SER A 129 -1.00 -3.62 -25.86
CA SER A 129 -0.39 -4.80 -25.24
C SER A 129 0.31 -4.44 -23.93
N PHE A 130 0.33 -5.38 -22.99
CA PHE A 130 1.16 -5.30 -21.79
C PHE A 130 2.61 -5.80 -22.02
N GLU A 131 2.87 -6.44 -23.16
CA GLU A 131 4.18 -7.04 -23.46
C GLU A 131 5.38 -6.10 -23.29
N PRO A 132 5.31 -4.81 -23.72
CA PRO A 132 6.42 -3.88 -23.54
C PRO A 132 6.74 -3.51 -22.08
N TYR A 133 5.92 -3.92 -21.13
CA TYR A 133 6.02 -3.56 -19.71
C TYR A 133 6.38 -4.73 -18.79
N LEU A 134 6.46 -5.97 -19.34
CA LEU A 134 6.58 -7.20 -18.54
C LEU A 134 7.87 -7.30 -17.71
N ASP A 135 8.90 -6.56 -18.07
CA ASP A 135 10.19 -6.51 -17.36
C ASP A 135 10.21 -5.53 -16.17
N ARG A 136 9.14 -4.73 -15.99
CA ARG A 136 9.05 -3.68 -14.97
C ARG A 136 7.66 -3.53 -14.35
N VAL A 137 6.96 -4.63 -14.21
CA VAL A 137 5.63 -4.65 -13.59
C VAL A 137 5.74 -4.45 -12.08
N ASP A 138 5.13 -3.39 -11.57
CA ASP A 138 5.04 -3.13 -10.12
C ASP A 138 3.89 -3.95 -9.49
N LYS A 139 2.74 -4.02 -10.20
CA LYS A 139 1.53 -4.69 -9.69
C LYS A 139 0.60 -5.07 -10.83
N ILE A 140 -0.06 -6.23 -10.72
CA ILE A 140 -1.21 -6.61 -11.54
C ILE A 140 -2.43 -6.71 -10.63
N VAL A 141 -3.58 -6.22 -11.10
CA VAL A 141 -4.85 -6.26 -10.37
C VAL A 141 -5.91 -6.95 -11.23
N ALA A 142 -6.60 -7.93 -10.66
CA ALA A 142 -7.90 -8.35 -11.14
C ALA A 142 -8.97 -7.64 -10.31
N ALA A 143 -9.79 -6.80 -10.96
CA ALA A 143 -10.88 -6.08 -10.32
C ALA A 143 -12.22 -6.67 -10.75
N SER A 144 -13.09 -6.99 -9.78
CA SER A 144 -14.41 -7.57 -10.04
C SER A 144 -15.38 -7.25 -8.90
N ARG A 145 -16.66 -7.09 -9.23
CA ARG A 145 -17.74 -7.05 -8.23
C ARG A 145 -18.10 -8.44 -7.69
N ASN A 146 -17.64 -9.49 -8.33
CA ASN A 146 -17.83 -10.87 -7.88
C ASN A 146 -16.65 -11.30 -7.00
N ALA A 147 -16.79 -11.14 -5.68
CA ALA A 147 -15.76 -11.49 -4.72
C ALA A 147 -15.45 -13.00 -4.69
N GLU A 148 -16.43 -13.87 -4.96
CA GLU A 148 -16.24 -15.32 -4.99
C GLU A 148 -15.31 -15.72 -6.15
N LEU A 149 -15.51 -15.10 -7.32
CA LEU A 149 -14.62 -15.29 -8.48
C LEU A 149 -13.18 -14.91 -8.15
N LEU A 150 -12.95 -13.81 -7.42
CA LEU A 150 -11.61 -13.40 -7.02
C LEU A 150 -10.98 -14.38 -6.02
N VAL A 151 -11.76 -15.01 -5.13
CA VAL A 151 -11.29 -16.09 -4.25
C VAL A 151 -10.87 -17.32 -5.07
N GLU A 152 -11.64 -17.71 -6.09
CA GLU A 152 -11.29 -18.82 -6.96
C GLU A 152 -10.02 -18.54 -7.77
N LEU A 153 -9.89 -17.33 -8.32
CA LEU A 153 -8.70 -16.92 -9.07
C LEU A 153 -7.45 -16.87 -8.17
N GLU A 154 -7.58 -16.39 -6.93
CA GLU A 154 -6.52 -16.41 -5.94
C GLU A 154 -6.03 -17.85 -5.69
N ALA A 155 -6.95 -18.77 -5.40
CA ALA A 155 -6.63 -20.18 -5.15
C ALA A 155 -5.97 -20.86 -6.36
N GLN A 156 -6.38 -20.50 -7.58
CA GLN A 156 -5.79 -21.04 -8.81
C GLN A 156 -4.41 -20.44 -9.12
N LEU A 157 -4.17 -19.17 -8.78
CA LEU A 157 -2.93 -18.46 -9.10
C LEU A 157 -1.80 -18.77 -8.11
N GLN A 158 -2.11 -18.78 -6.81
CA GLN A 158 -1.11 -18.95 -5.74
C GLN A 158 -0.13 -20.12 -5.99
N PRO A 159 -0.57 -21.35 -6.32
CA PRO A 159 0.36 -22.45 -6.57
C PRO A 159 1.19 -22.29 -7.84
N LYS A 160 0.72 -21.50 -8.81
CA LYS A 160 1.41 -21.28 -10.10
C LYS A 160 2.56 -20.26 -10.00
N VAL A 161 2.45 -19.33 -9.06
CA VAL A 161 3.43 -18.26 -8.84
C VAL A 161 4.12 -18.35 -7.48
N GLN A 162 4.03 -19.52 -6.84
CA GLN A 162 4.66 -19.77 -5.53
C GLN A 162 6.16 -19.50 -5.58
N GLY A 163 6.66 -18.66 -4.67
CA GLY A 163 8.05 -18.24 -4.61
C GLY A 163 8.46 -17.18 -5.64
N LEU A 164 7.58 -16.78 -6.54
CA LEU A 164 7.82 -15.74 -7.55
C LEU A 164 7.04 -14.46 -7.27
N ALA A 165 5.81 -14.58 -6.74
CA ALA A 165 4.93 -13.45 -6.52
C ALA A 165 4.12 -13.61 -5.23
N HIS A 166 3.74 -12.46 -4.68
CA HIS A 166 2.75 -12.36 -3.61
C HIS A 166 1.38 -12.13 -4.23
N VAL A 167 0.41 -12.97 -3.86
CA VAL A 167 -0.98 -12.92 -4.33
C VAL A 167 -1.87 -12.71 -3.12
N SER A 168 -2.65 -11.63 -3.11
CA SER A 168 -3.52 -11.31 -1.98
C SER A 168 -4.69 -10.42 -2.39
N ARG A 169 -5.79 -10.52 -1.68
CA ARG A 169 -6.92 -9.61 -1.84
C ARG A 169 -6.75 -8.40 -0.92
N SER A 170 -6.54 -7.24 -1.53
CA SER A 170 -6.45 -5.97 -0.78
C SER A 170 -7.83 -5.46 -0.34
N GLN A 171 -8.86 -5.83 -1.09
CA GLN A 171 -10.28 -5.57 -0.82
C GLN A 171 -11.11 -6.72 -1.40
N PRO A 172 -12.39 -6.88 -1.01
CA PRO A 172 -13.26 -7.91 -1.59
C PRO A 172 -13.38 -7.87 -3.12
N ILE A 173 -13.12 -6.70 -3.72
CA ILE A 173 -13.25 -6.41 -5.15
C ILE A 173 -11.92 -6.38 -5.91
N TYR A 174 -10.79 -6.59 -5.24
CA TYR A 174 -9.44 -6.52 -5.82
C TYR A 174 -8.58 -7.72 -5.41
N LEU A 175 -8.02 -8.40 -6.40
CA LEU A 175 -6.96 -9.40 -6.24
C LEU A 175 -5.66 -8.83 -6.81
N ASP A 176 -4.70 -8.62 -5.94
CA ASP A 176 -3.42 -7.99 -6.22
C ASP A 176 -2.32 -9.02 -6.37
N VAL A 177 -1.45 -8.83 -7.35
CA VAL A 177 -0.24 -9.62 -7.58
C VAL A 177 0.96 -8.69 -7.66
N THR A 178 1.92 -8.89 -6.77
CA THR A 178 3.12 -8.05 -6.63
C THR A 178 4.36 -8.91 -6.45
N ALA A 179 5.56 -8.31 -6.51
CA ALA A 179 6.79 -9.01 -6.18
C ALA A 179 6.75 -9.57 -4.74
N MET A 180 7.49 -10.64 -4.48
CA MET A 180 7.58 -11.24 -3.13
C MET A 180 8.06 -10.27 -2.06
N GLN A 181 8.93 -9.32 -2.43
CA GLN A 181 9.47 -8.29 -1.55
C GLN A 181 8.49 -7.14 -1.27
N ALA A 182 7.36 -7.08 -1.99
CA ALA A 182 6.33 -6.05 -1.80
C ALA A 182 5.50 -6.35 -0.54
N ASN A 183 6.09 -6.10 0.62
CA ASN A 183 5.41 -6.17 1.91
C ASN A 183 5.85 -5.01 2.82
N LYS A 184 4.96 -4.56 3.69
CA LYS A 184 5.20 -3.39 4.54
C LYS A 184 6.31 -3.58 5.58
N GLY A 185 6.63 -4.82 5.93
CA GLY A 185 7.73 -5.12 6.85
C GLY A 185 9.09 -4.87 6.19
N ASP A 186 9.29 -5.34 4.97
CA ASP A 186 10.51 -5.08 4.23
C ASP A 186 10.62 -3.60 3.81
N ALA A 187 9.49 -2.95 3.52
CA ALA A 187 9.45 -1.49 3.33
C ALA A 187 9.96 -0.73 4.56
N LEU A 188 9.48 -1.07 5.77
CA LEU A 188 9.94 -0.44 7.01
C LEU A 188 11.43 -0.65 7.22
N LYS A 189 11.95 -1.88 6.99
CA LYS A 189 13.39 -2.17 7.08
C LYS A 189 14.20 -1.31 6.10
N ALA A 190 13.75 -1.20 4.85
CA ALA A 190 14.44 -0.42 3.82
C ALA A 190 14.43 1.08 4.14
N LEU A 191 13.30 1.62 4.58
CA LEU A 191 13.18 3.02 5.02
C LEU A 191 14.07 3.30 6.23
N ALA A 192 14.03 2.46 7.26
CA ALA A 192 14.84 2.60 8.47
C ALA A 192 16.35 2.55 8.13
N ALA A 193 16.78 1.60 7.29
CA ALA A 193 18.16 1.50 6.83
C ALA A 193 18.61 2.74 6.03
N HIS A 194 17.75 3.25 5.14
CA HIS A 194 18.03 4.45 4.35
C HIS A 194 18.21 5.68 5.23
N LEU A 195 17.40 5.81 6.30
CA LEU A 195 17.43 6.92 7.24
C LEU A 195 18.44 6.73 8.38
N GLY A 196 19.13 5.59 8.45
CA GLY A 196 20.07 5.29 9.52
C GLY A 196 19.41 5.11 10.90
N VAL A 197 18.14 4.70 10.93
CA VAL A 197 17.35 4.52 12.16
C VAL A 197 17.34 3.01 12.54
N PRO A 198 17.74 2.62 13.75
CA PRO A 198 17.58 1.25 14.25
C PRO A 198 16.10 0.86 14.30
N LEU A 199 15.78 -0.39 13.98
CA LEU A 199 14.39 -0.88 13.97
C LEU A 199 13.71 -0.75 15.34
N GLU A 200 14.46 -0.89 16.42
CA GLU A 200 13.99 -0.73 17.79
C GLU A 200 13.52 0.72 18.10
N GLN A 201 13.95 1.69 17.29
CA GLN A 201 13.57 3.10 17.39
C GLN A 201 12.47 3.47 16.39
N THR A 202 11.87 2.50 15.70
CA THR A 202 10.77 2.72 14.78
C THR A 202 9.41 2.46 15.43
N ALA A 203 8.38 3.16 14.94
CA ALA A 203 6.99 2.87 15.27
C ALA A 203 6.19 2.65 13.99
N ALA A 204 5.26 1.68 14.01
CA ALA A 204 4.36 1.37 12.92
C ALA A 204 2.91 1.48 13.38
N ILE A 205 2.06 2.16 12.59
CA ILE A 205 0.62 2.31 12.85
C ILE A 205 -0.15 1.78 11.64
N GLY A 206 -1.17 0.95 11.89
CA GLY A 206 -1.97 0.37 10.82
C GLY A 206 -3.29 -0.23 11.26
N ASP A 207 -4.12 -0.66 10.30
CA ASP A 207 -5.47 -1.21 10.52
C ASP A 207 -5.77 -2.42 9.64
N GLY A 208 -5.03 -2.62 8.55
CA GLY A 208 -5.29 -3.65 7.54
C GLY A 208 -4.52 -4.95 7.75
N GLY A 209 -4.95 -6.01 7.05
CA GLY A 209 -4.30 -7.33 7.11
C GLY A 209 -2.87 -7.38 6.54
N ASN A 210 -2.40 -6.32 5.86
CA ASN A 210 -1.04 -6.16 5.37
C ASN A 210 -0.11 -5.42 6.36
N ASP A 211 -0.64 -4.85 7.46
CA ASP A 211 0.11 -4.09 8.45
C ASP A 211 0.88 -4.97 9.48
N PRO A 212 0.43 -6.17 9.85
CA PRO A 212 1.20 -7.06 10.71
C PRO A 212 2.63 -7.31 10.27
N ALA A 213 2.91 -7.31 8.96
CA ALA A 213 4.27 -7.45 8.46
C ALA A 213 5.21 -6.34 8.98
N MET A 214 4.73 -5.09 9.11
CA MET A 214 5.53 -4.01 9.71
C MET A 214 5.45 -4.02 11.25
N PHE A 215 4.36 -4.50 11.86
CA PHE A 215 4.26 -4.62 13.30
C PHE A 215 5.32 -5.56 13.89
N HIS A 216 5.63 -6.66 13.19
CA HIS A 216 6.61 -7.64 13.65
C HIS A 216 8.06 -7.15 13.61
N VAL A 217 8.36 -6.09 12.87
CA VAL A 217 9.72 -5.56 12.73
C VAL A 217 9.92 -4.22 13.42
N ALA A 218 8.86 -3.49 13.71
CA ALA A 218 8.92 -2.21 14.40
C ALA A 218 9.22 -2.37 15.90
N GLY A 219 9.93 -1.40 16.46
CA GLY A 219 10.14 -1.32 17.91
C GLY A 219 8.85 -1.08 18.70
N LEU A 220 7.89 -0.33 18.10
CA LEU A 220 6.55 -0.14 18.62
C LEU A 220 5.51 -0.37 17.52
N SER A 221 4.54 -1.25 17.76
CA SER A 221 3.45 -1.50 16.82
C SER A 221 2.10 -1.09 17.42
N ILE A 222 1.30 -0.38 16.62
CA ILE A 222 0.06 0.26 17.04
C ILE A 222 -1.06 -0.11 16.06
N ALA A 223 -2.09 -0.79 16.52
CA ALA A 223 -3.27 -1.06 15.73
C ALA A 223 -4.33 0.02 15.94
N MET A 224 -5.05 0.38 14.87
CA MET A 224 -6.20 1.28 14.95
C MET A 224 -7.38 0.61 15.64
N GLY A 225 -8.21 1.41 16.32
CA GLY A 225 -9.35 0.92 17.10
C GLY A 225 -10.41 0.18 16.31
N GLN A 226 -10.63 0.53 15.04
CA GLN A 226 -11.55 -0.14 14.12
C GLN A 226 -10.96 -1.35 13.41
N ALA A 227 -9.64 -1.63 13.55
CA ALA A 227 -9.01 -2.79 12.93
C ALA A 227 -9.66 -4.11 13.39
N GLU A 228 -9.59 -5.13 12.55
CA GLU A 228 -10.04 -6.47 12.91
C GLU A 228 -9.24 -7.01 14.12
N GLU A 229 -9.89 -7.84 14.94
CA GLU A 229 -9.26 -8.43 16.13
C GLU A 229 -7.99 -9.25 15.81
N ALA A 230 -7.94 -9.85 14.61
CA ALA A 230 -6.74 -10.57 14.14
C ALA A 230 -5.54 -9.63 13.94
N VAL A 231 -5.77 -8.39 13.52
CA VAL A 231 -4.74 -7.35 13.35
C VAL A 231 -4.35 -6.77 14.70
N LYS A 232 -5.34 -6.42 15.56
CA LYS A 232 -5.10 -5.86 16.90
C LYS A 232 -4.22 -6.77 17.76
N ARG A 233 -4.46 -8.09 17.70
CA ARG A 233 -3.65 -9.08 18.45
C ARG A 233 -2.19 -9.14 18.06
N GLN A 234 -1.81 -8.58 16.91
CA GLN A 234 -0.44 -8.56 16.42
C GLN A 234 0.30 -7.26 16.72
N ALA A 235 -0.39 -6.27 17.28
CA ALA A 235 0.19 -4.99 17.70
C ALA A 235 0.48 -4.97 19.21
N SER A 236 1.48 -4.18 19.60
CA SER A 236 1.85 -3.97 21.02
C SER A 236 0.79 -3.18 21.78
N VAL A 237 0.13 -2.23 21.08
CA VAL A 237 -0.92 -1.38 21.65
C VAL A 237 -2.03 -1.13 20.63
N VAL A 238 -3.21 -0.74 21.13
CA VAL A 238 -4.36 -0.32 20.30
C VAL A 238 -4.66 1.14 20.63
N THR A 239 -4.91 1.94 19.60
CA THR A 239 -5.33 3.36 19.73
C THR A 239 -6.82 3.53 19.40
N GLY A 240 -7.29 4.78 19.29
CA GLY A 240 -8.65 5.10 18.83
C GLY A 240 -8.86 4.74 17.34
N SER A 241 -10.10 4.90 16.86
CA SER A 241 -10.44 4.71 15.45
C SER A 241 -9.93 5.88 14.59
N ASN A 242 -9.89 5.68 13.27
CA ASN A 242 -9.52 6.73 12.32
C ASN A 242 -10.54 7.89 12.25
N VAL A 243 -11.80 7.65 12.64
CA VAL A 243 -12.82 8.72 12.76
C VAL A 243 -12.64 9.56 14.02
N GLU A 244 -11.91 9.05 15.01
CA GLU A 244 -11.60 9.72 16.29
C GLU A 244 -10.17 10.29 16.31
N ASP A 245 -9.50 10.37 15.17
CA ASP A 245 -8.09 10.77 15.05
C ASP A 245 -7.12 9.85 15.82
N GLY A 246 -7.40 8.55 15.86
CA GLY A 246 -6.63 7.57 16.63
C GLY A 246 -5.14 7.53 16.28
N ALA A 247 -4.77 7.80 15.01
CA ALA A 247 -3.36 7.90 14.62
C ALA A 247 -2.69 9.11 15.29
N ALA A 248 -3.32 10.29 15.28
CA ALA A 248 -2.80 11.47 15.97
C ALA A 248 -2.67 11.23 17.48
N GLN A 249 -3.70 10.62 18.10
CA GLN A 249 -3.65 10.27 19.52
C GLN A 249 -2.45 9.35 19.84
N ALA A 250 -2.19 8.36 18.99
CA ALA A 250 -1.07 7.45 19.16
C ALA A 250 0.28 8.17 19.05
N LEU A 251 0.46 9.00 18.02
CA LEU A 251 1.67 9.77 17.81
C LEU A 251 1.94 10.74 18.95
N GLU A 252 0.90 11.46 19.43
CA GLU A 252 1.00 12.37 20.57
C GLU A 252 1.41 11.62 21.86
N ARG A 253 0.72 10.50 22.13
CA ARG A 253 0.88 9.77 23.40
C ARG A 253 2.18 8.95 23.46
N PHE A 254 2.52 8.25 22.40
CA PHE A 254 3.59 7.25 22.45
C PHE A 254 4.91 7.75 21.86
N ILE A 255 4.88 8.80 21.03
CA ILE A 255 6.08 9.32 20.40
C ILE A 255 6.46 10.70 20.92
N LEU A 256 5.54 11.68 20.86
CA LEU A 256 5.85 13.05 21.29
C LEU A 256 5.97 13.18 22.82
N ALA A 257 5.09 12.50 23.59
CA ALA A 257 5.15 12.56 25.05
C ALA A 257 6.30 11.74 25.68
N ALA A 258 6.96 10.87 24.90
CA ALA A 258 8.10 10.07 25.36
C ALA A 258 9.45 10.79 25.18
N ARG A 259 9.44 12.01 24.65
CA ARG A 259 10.59 12.90 24.48
C ARG A 259 10.54 14.04 25.48
#